data_7b2b65b90e63e1f1654ea0279874efad
#
_entry.id   7b2b65b90e63e1f1654ea0279874efad
#
_cell.length_a   1.000
_cell.length_b   1.000
_cell.length_c   1.000
_cell.angle_alpha   90.00
_cell.angle_beta   90.00
_cell.angle_gamma   90.00
#
_symmetry.space_group_name_H-M   'P 1'
#
loop_
_entity.id
_entity.type
_entity.pdbx_description
1 polymer ?
#
loop_
_entity_poly.entity_id
_entity_poly.type
_entity_poly.pdbx_seq_one_letter_code
_entity_poly.pdbx_strand_id
1 'polypeptide(L)'
;MTLVFDKSFPNVDYAKLAKMCIIHDLGEAIGGDIPAVKQEANDGKAVQERQDLLLLLKPLPEHLQKEITGLWDEYEQAISPEAKLAKALDKLETILQHNQGKNPKGFDYRFNLEYGKKYTTEDPLIASLRMILDQETKIRISNQTLVHECVDEPKGN
;
A
#
# COMPACT_ATOMS: atom_id res chain seq x y z
N MET A 1 2.29 6.47 -10.62
CA MET A 1 0.86 6.33 -11.06
C MET A 1 0.10 7.65 -11.03
N THR A 2 0.26 8.54 -10.06
CA THR A 2 -0.52 9.78 -9.90
C THR A 2 -0.59 10.65 -11.17
N LEU A 3 0.52 10.85 -11.87
CA LEU A 3 0.58 11.67 -13.10
C LEU A 3 -0.15 11.05 -14.31
N VAL A 4 -0.38 9.75 -14.32
CA VAL A 4 -1.05 9.03 -15.42
C VAL A 4 -2.57 9.23 -15.36
N PHE A 5 -3.12 9.54 -14.18
CA PHE A 5 -4.56 9.60 -13.92
C PHE A 5 -5.16 11.00 -13.93
N ASP A 6 -4.36 12.01 -14.25
CA ASP A 6 -4.75 13.42 -14.15
C ASP A 6 -6.12 13.74 -14.82
N LYS A 7 -6.48 13.07 -15.92
CA LYS A 7 -7.78 13.25 -16.60
C LYS A 7 -8.87 12.26 -16.15
N SER A 8 -8.52 11.26 -15.37
CA SER A 8 -9.44 10.19 -14.98
C SER A 8 -10.26 10.54 -13.75
N PHE A 9 -9.76 11.45 -12.92
CA PHE A 9 -10.39 11.86 -11.66
C PHE A 9 -10.56 13.39 -11.62
N PRO A 10 -11.56 13.96 -12.31
CA PRO A 10 -11.69 15.42 -12.49
C PRO A 10 -11.97 16.20 -11.20
N ASN A 11 -12.41 15.52 -10.13
CA ASN A 11 -12.73 16.13 -8.84
C ASN A 11 -11.57 15.96 -7.81
N VAL A 12 -10.39 15.52 -8.23
CA VAL A 12 -9.22 15.31 -7.35
C VAL A 12 -8.24 16.46 -7.51
N ASP A 13 -7.84 17.08 -6.40
CA ASP A 13 -6.68 17.97 -6.36
C ASP A 13 -5.39 17.14 -6.41
N TYR A 14 -4.77 17.11 -7.60
CA TYR A 14 -3.56 16.32 -7.83
C TYR A 14 -2.33 16.83 -7.08
N ALA A 15 -2.26 18.10 -6.75
CA ALA A 15 -1.18 18.63 -5.90
C ALA A 15 -1.32 18.12 -4.47
N LYS A 16 -2.54 18.11 -3.95
CA LYS A 16 -2.86 17.54 -2.64
C LYS A 16 -2.64 16.03 -2.60
N LEU A 17 -3.10 15.30 -3.63
CA LEU A 17 -2.87 13.87 -3.78
C LEU A 17 -1.36 13.53 -3.78
N ALA A 18 -0.55 14.27 -4.55
CA ALA A 18 0.89 14.06 -4.59
C ALA A 18 1.54 14.31 -3.23
N LYS A 19 1.14 15.36 -2.51
CA LYS A 19 1.60 15.60 -1.14
C LYS A 19 1.25 14.42 -0.22
N MET A 20 0.03 13.90 -0.26
CA MET A 20 -0.38 12.72 0.52
C MET A 20 0.46 11.49 0.20
N CYS A 21 0.69 11.20 -1.08
CA CYS A 21 1.53 10.08 -1.50
C CYS A 21 3.00 10.19 -1.02
N ILE A 22 3.50 11.40 -0.79
CA ILE A 22 4.86 11.62 -0.28
C ILE A 22 4.92 11.44 1.23
N ILE A 23 3.88 11.90 1.95
CA ILE A 23 3.94 12.05 3.41
C ILE A 23 3.31 10.88 4.17
N HIS A 24 2.52 10.01 3.54
CA HIS A 24 1.73 8.99 4.26
C HIS A 24 2.60 8.04 5.09
N ASP A 25 3.80 7.71 4.64
CA ASP A 25 4.73 6.81 5.33
C ASP A 25 5.70 7.55 6.29
N LEU A 26 5.62 8.88 6.41
CA LEU A 26 6.51 9.62 7.31
C LEU A 26 6.38 9.21 8.77
N GLY A 27 5.20 8.73 9.19
CA GLY A 27 4.99 8.19 10.54
C GLY A 27 5.82 6.93 10.82
N GLU A 28 6.24 6.20 9.79
CA GLU A 28 7.05 4.98 9.90
C GLU A 28 8.56 5.28 9.97
N ALA A 29 8.98 6.53 9.75
CA ALA A 29 10.41 6.91 9.67
C ALA A 29 11.18 6.68 10.99
N ILE A 30 10.51 6.63 12.14
CA ILE A 30 11.12 6.39 13.46
C ILE A 30 10.94 4.93 13.87
N GLY A 31 9.70 4.42 13.87
CA GLY A 31 9.38 3.07 14.32
C GLY A 31 9.68 1.97 13.29
N GLY A 32 9.88 2.35 12.03
CA GLY A 32 10.03 1.43 10.90
C GLY A 32 8.69 0.92 10.36
N ASP A 33 8.71 0.45 9.12
CA ASP A 33 7.54 -0.18 8.50
C ASP A 33 7.33 -1.60 9.02
N ILE A 34 6.09 -1.93 9.35
CA ILE A 34 5.67 -3.30 9.64
C ILE A 34 5.11 -3.90 8.34
N PRO A 35 5.77 -4.93 7.77
CA PRO A 35 5.30 -5.55 6.54
C PRO A 35 3.81 -5.87 6.58
N ALA A 36 3.07 -5.53 5.51
CA ALA A 36 1.62 -5.68 5.44
C ALA A 36 1.11 -7.08 5.83
N VAL A 37 1.87 -8.13 5.49
CA VAL A 37 1.59 -9.53 5.85
C VAL A 37 1.69 -9.84 7.36
N LYS A 38 2.29 -8.94 8.17
CA LYS A 38 2.48 -9.10 9.62
C LYS A 38 1.61 -8.14 10.43
N GLN A 39 0.86 -7.25 9.78
CA GLN A 39 -0.02 -6.30 10.46
C GLN A 39 -1.26 -7.01 11.00
N GLU A 40 -1.48 -6.92 12.31
CA GLU A 40 -2.71 -7.39 12.94
C GLU A 40 -3.76 -6.28 12.94
N ALA A 41 -5.03 -6.65 12.81
CA ALA A 41 -6.12 -5.69 12.90
C ALA A 41 -6.17 -5.13 14.34
N ASN A 42 -5.95 -3.83 14.51
CA ASN A 42 -6.13 -3.10 15.78
C ASN A 42 -4.92 -3.07 16.74
N ASP A 43 -3.69 -3.05 16.24
CA ASP A 43 -2.46 -3.03 17.04
C ASP A 43 -2.03 -1.64 17.56
N GLY A 44 -2.85 -0.60 17.40
CA GLY A 44 -2.49 0.78 17.78
C GLY A 44 -1.46 1.44 16.86
N LYS A 45 -1.13 0.81 15.72
CA LYS A 45 -0.13 1.27 14.74
C LYS A 45 -0.34 2.75 14.37
N ALA A 46 -1.55 3.12 13.95
CA ALA A 46 -1.85 4.50 13.53
C ALA A 46 -1.61 5.54 14.64
N VAL A 47 -1.84 5.18 15.91
CA VAL A 47 -1.57 6.07 17.05
C VAL A 47 -0.07 6.27 17.22
N GLN A 48 0.72 5.20 17.13
CA GLN A 48 2.18 5.27 17.24
C GLN A 48 2.78 6.05 16.08
N GLU A 49 2.39 5.75 14.84
CA GLU A 49 2.85 6.45 13.64
C GLU A 49 2.54 7.95 13.70
N ARG A 50 1.37 8.32 14.21
CA ARG A 50 1.03 9.74 14.40
C ARG A 50 1.92 10.40 15.45
N GLN A 51 2.29 9.72 16.53
CA GLN A 51 3.22 10.25 17.54
C GLN A 51 4.62 10.42 16.95
N ASP A 52 5.09 9.45 16.19
CA ASP A 52 6.39 9.46 15.50
C ASP A 52 6.44 10.58 14.45
N LEU A 53 5.37 10.76 13.68
CA LEU A 53 5.22 11.89 12.76
C LEU A 53 5.35 13.23 13.48
N LEU A 54 4.61 13.45 14.58
CA LEU A 54 4.69 14.68 15.34
C LEU A 54 6.09 14.92 15.91
N LEU A 55 6.80 13.87 16.32
CA LEU A 55 8.18 13.97 16.77
C LEU A 55 9.12 14.36 15.62
N LEU A 56 8.96 13.74 14.45
CA LEU A 56 9.73 14.04 13.25
C LEU A 56 9.57 15.49 12.80
N LEU A 57 8.35 16.02 12.91
CA LEU A 57 8.02 17.37 12.44
C LEU A 57 8.46 18.50 13.41
N LYS A 58 8.84 18.20 14.64
CA LYS A 58 9.23 19.22 15.66
C LYS A 58 10.19 20.32 15.19
N PRO A 59 11.21 20.01 14.35
CA PRO A 59 12.14 21.03 13.88
C PRO A 59 11.55 22.01 12.86
N LEU A 60 10.37 21.72 12.29
CA LEU A 60 9.75 22.53 11.25
C LEU A 60 8.97 23.72 11.84
N PRO A 61 8.78 24.80 11.06
CA PRO A 61 7.85 25.87 11.41
C PRO A 61 6.43 25.36 11.67
N GLU A 62 5.70 25.97 12.60
CA GLU A 62 4.38 25.51 13.04
C GLU A 62 3.35 25.34 11.90
N HIS A 63 3.38 26.23 10.90
CA HIS A 63 2.46 26.14 9.75
C HIS A 63 2.71 24.87 8.94
N LEU A 64 3.98 24.44 8.75
CA LEU A 64 4.32 23.19 8.06
C LEU A 64 3.96 21.97 8.90
N GLN A 65 4.18 22.01 10.22
CA GLN A 65 3.74 20.94 11.11
C GLN A 65 2.23 20.71 10.97
N LYS A 66 1.42 21.77 10.99
CA LYS A 66 -0.04 21.70 10.86
C LYS A 66 -0.46 21.19 9.46
N GLU A 67 0.17 21.68 8.39
CA GLU A 67 -0.15 21.25 7.03
C GLU A 67 0.13 19.76 6.86
N ILE A 68 1.32 19.29 7.22
CA ILE A 68 1.72 17.89 7.06
C ILE A 68 0.87 16.97 7.93
N THR A 69 0.67 17.31 9.21
CA THR A 69 -0.18 16.51 10.10
C THR A 69 -1.62 16.44 9.60
N GLY A 70 -2.17 17.56 9.12
CA GLY A 70 -3.53 17.60 8.57
C GLY A 70 -3.71 16.71 7.35
N LEU A 71 -2.74 16.70 6.43
CA LEU A 71 -2.75 15.82 5.25
C LEU A 71 -2.59 14.35 5.63
N TRP A 72 -1.76 14.04 6.62
CA TRP A 72 -1.59 12.68 7.14
C TRP A 72 -2.87 12.17 7.82
N ASP A 73 -3.46 12.98 8.70
CA ASP A 73 -4.73 12.66 9.37
C ASP A 73 -5.85 12.44 8.34
N GLU A 74 -5.93 13.25 7.28
CA GLU A 74 -6.90 13.10 6.21
C GLU A 74 -6.67 11.81 5.40
N TYR A 75 -5.40 11.47 5.11
CA TYR A 75 -5.05 10.20 4.46
C TYR A 75 -5.50 9.02 5.31
N GLU A 76 -5.25 9.03 6.63
CA GLU A 76 -5.67 7.95 7.53
C GLU A 76 -7.19 7.77 7.59
N GLN A 77 -7.95 8.86 7.59
CA GLN A 77 -9.41 8.82 7.59
C GLN A 77 -9.99 8.28 6.27
N ALA A 78 -9.29 8.41 5.15
CA ALA A 78 -9.71 7.94 3.82
C ALA A 78 -11.13 8.40 3.42
N ILE A 79 -11.50 9.67 3.73
CA ILE A 79 -12.84 10.22 3.45
C ILE A 79 -12.85 11.04 2.18
N SER A 80 -11.85 11.93 2.00
CA SER A 80 -11.77 12.78 0.80
C SER A 80 -11.45 11.98 -0.47
N PRO A 81 -11.79 12.50 -1.66
CA PRO A 81 -11.42 11.88 -2.93
C PRO A 81 -9.92 11.63 -3.05
N GLU A 82 -9.09 12.61 -2.64
CA GLU A 82 -7.62 12.49 -2.67
C GLU A 82 -7.14 11.38 -1.73
N ALA A 83 -7.64 11.33 -0.50
CA ALA A 83 -7.24 10.32 0.49
C ALA A 83 -7.67 8.92 0.07
N LYS A 84 -8.88 8.74 -0.46
CA LYS A 84 -9.33 7.46 -1.02
C LYS A 84 -8.45 7.01 -2.17
N LEU A 85 -8.14 7.91 -3.10
CA LEU A 85 -7.28 7.60 -4.23
C LEU A 85 -5.84 7.31 -3.79
N ALA A 86 -5.28 8.08 -2.84
CA ALA A 86 -3.95 7.83 -2.29
C ALA A 86 -3.87 6.44 -1.65
N LYS A 87 -4.84 6.06 -0.80
CA LYS A 87 -4.93 4.72 -0.20
C LYS A 87 -5.06 3.62 -1.25
N ALA A 88 -5.85 3.84 -2.30
CA ALA A 88 -5.99 2.86 -3.38
C ALA A 88 -4.67 2.66 -4.13
N LEU A 89 -3.97 3.75 -4.46
CA LEU A 89 -2.67 3.70 -5.17
C LEU A 89 -1.58 3.04 -4.32
N ASP A 90 -1.52 3.31 -3.02
CA ASP A 90 -0.62 2.66 -2.08
C ASP A 90 -0.84 1.14 -2.05
N LYS A 91 -2.11 0.67 -1.93
CA LYS A 91 -2.40 -0.76 -1.92
C LYS A 91 -2.11 -1.46 -3.24
N LEU A 92 -2.38 -0.82 -4.38
CA LEU A 92 -2.01 -1.34 -5.70
C LEU A 92 -0.48 -1.40 -5.88
N GLU A 93 0.24 -0.40 -5.38
CA GLU A 93 1.69 -0.33 -5.45
C GLU A 93 2.33 -1.46 -4.64
N THR A 94 1.87 -1.71 -3.42
CA THR A 94 2.33 -2.82 -2.58
C THR A 94 2.16 -4.17 -3.29
N ILE A 95 0.97 -4.42 -3.90
CA ILE A 95 0.73 -5.66 -4.65
C ILE A 95 1.65 -5.76 -5.87
N LEU A 96 1.85 -4.66 -6.59
CA LEU A 96 2.76 -4.60 -7.74
C LEU A 96 4.20 -4.94 -7.32
N GLN A 97 4.69 -4.34 -6.23
CA GLN A 97 6.02 -4.63 -5.67
C GLN A 97 6.16 -6.11 -5.30
N HIS A 98 5.17 -6.68 -4.61
CA HIS A 98 5.17 -8.10 -4.28
C HIS A 98 5.21 -8.99 -5.54
N ASN A 99 4.46 -8.63 -6.58
CA ASN A 99 4.43 -9.40 -7.81
C ASN A 99 5.73 -9.31 -8.62
N GLN A 100 6.42 -8.17 -8.61
CA GLN A 100 7.63 -7.92 -9.41
C GLN A 100 8.92 -8.10 -8.63
N GLY A 101 8.88 -8.04 -7.31
CA GLY A 101 10.03 -8.07 -6.43
C GLY A 101 10.65 -9.46 -6.25
N LYS A 102 11.84 -9.47 -5.66
CA LYS A 102 12.51 -10.67 -5.18
C LYS A 102 12.09 -10.94 -3.74
N ASN A 103 11.00 -11.66 -3.57
CA ASN A 103 10.49 -11.97 -2.23
C ASN A 103 11.25 -13.16 -1.59
N PRO A 104 11.24 -13.28 -0.24
CA PRO A 104 11.79 -14.43 0.46
C PRO A 104 11.14 -15.74 0.00
N LYS A 105 11.87 -16.86 0.16
CA LYS A 105 11.30 -18.20 -0.05
C LYS A 105 10.10 -18.37 0.90
N GLY A 106 8.98 -18.88 0.36
CA GLY A 106 7.76 -19.10 1.14
C GLY A 106 6.89 -17.83 1.33
N PHE A 107 7.17 -16.74 0.61
CA PHE A 107 6.29 -15.57 0.62
C PHE A 107 4.87 -15.95 0.21
N ASP A 108 3.87 -15.62 1.04
CA ASP A 108 2.47 -15.94 0.76
C ASP A 108 1.83 -14.91 -0.19
N TYR A 109 1.88 -15.19 -1.49
CA TYR A 109 1.21 -14.35 -2.49
C TYR A 109 -0.32 -14.34 -2.37
N ARG A 110 -0.95 -15.32 -1.67
CA ARG A 110 -2.41 -15.32 -1.48
C ARG A 110 -2.90 -14.11 -0.68
N PHE A 111 -2.05 -13.60 0.21
CA PHE A 111 -2.28 -12.36 0.94
C PHE A 111 -2.69 -11.21 0.01
N ASN A 112 -2.02 -11.05 -1.14
CA ASN A 112 -2.27 -9.97 -2.08
C ASN A 112 -3.72 -9.96 -2.61
N LEU A 113 -4.35 -11.13 -2.74
CA LEU A 113 -5.70 -11.24 -3.31
C LEU A 113 -6.76 -10.61 -2.40
N GLU A 114 -6.50 -10.50 -1.10
CA GLU A 114 -7.43 -9.88 -0.13
C GLU A 114 -6.96 -8.49 0.32
N TYR A 115 -5.67 -8.21 0.22
CA TYR A 115 -5.07 -6.97 0.71
C TYR A 115 -5.63 -5.74 0.01
N GLY A 116 -6.06 -4.76 0.80
CA GLY A 116 -6.51 -3.46 0.30
C GLY A 116 -7.82 -3.45 -0.50
N LYS A 117 -8.57 -4.55 -0.59
CA LYS A 117 -9.83 -4.64 -1.38
C LYS A 117 -10.81 -3.50 -1.10
N LYS A 118 -10.99 -3.12 0.17
CA LYS A 118 -11.91 -2.05 0.56
C LYS A 118 -11.60 -0.69 -0.08
N TYR A 119 -10.36 -0.47 -0.54
CA TYR A 119 -9.94 0.78 -1.19
C TYR A 119 -9.83 0.64 -2.71
N THR A 120 -9.74 -0.58 -3.24
CA THR A 120 -9.40 -0.84 -4.64
C THR A 120 -10.54 -1.42 -5.47
N THR A 121 -11.77 -1.45 -4.95
CA THR A 121 -12.93 -2.04 -5.64
C THR A 121 -14.06 -1.05 -5.94
N GLU A 122 -14.07 0.15 -5.33
CA GLU A 122 -15.18 1.10 -5.51
C GLU A 122 -15.12 1.84 -6.86
N ASP A 123 -13.92 2.28 -7.27
CA ASP A 123 -13.74 2.99 -8.55
C ASP A 123 -13.47 2.02 -9.69
N PRO A 124 -14.16 2.13 -10.86
CA PRO A 124 -14.03 1.18 -11.97
C PRO A 124 -12.62 1.11 -12.57
N LEU A 125 -11.89 2.24 -12.64
CA LEU A 125 -10.53 2.25 -13.18
C LEU A 125 -9.56 1.58 -12.21
N ILE A 126 -9.66 1.90 -10.93
CA ILE A 126 -8.86 1.28 -9.86
C ILE A 126 -9.15 -0.22 -9.79
N ALA A 127 -10.43 -0.63 -9.88
CA ALA A 127 -10.83 -2.03 -9.90
C ALA A 127 -10.27 -2.79 -11.12
N SER A 128 -10.20 -2.14 -12.28
CA SER A 128 -9.60 -2.73 -13.49
C SER A 128 -8.10 -2.96 -13.32
N LEU A 129 -7.37 -2.02 -12.72
CA LEU A 129 -5.95 -2.18 -12.40
C LEU A 129 -5.75 -3.29 -11.37
N ARG A 130 -6.60 -3.34 -10.35
CA ARG A 130 -6.58 -4.40 -9.34
C ARG A 130 -6.75 -5.77 -9.98
N MET A 131 -7.66 -5.95 -10.94
CA MET A 131 -7.86 -7.21 -11.66
C MET A 131 -6.58 -7.67 -12.38
N ILE A 132 -5.84 -6.76 -13.00
CA ILE A 132 -4.57 -7.07 -13.66
C ILE A 132 -3.55 -7.60 -12.65
N LEU A 133 -3.39 -6.89 -11.52
CA LEU A 133 -2.47 -7.30 -10.47
C LEU A 133 -2.87 -8.63 -9.80
N ASP A 134 -4.17 -8.87 -9.63
CA ASP A 134 -4.67 -10.14 -9.09
C ASP A 134 -4.39 -11.32 -10.05
N GLN A 135 -4.42 -11.09 -11.38
CA GLN A 135 -4.03 -12.10 -12.36
C GLN A 135 -2.53 -12.43 -12.27
N GLU A 136 -1.67 -11.42 -12.19
CA GLU A 136 -0.24 -11.62 -11.96
C GLU A 136 0.04 -12.37 -10.66
N THR A 137 -0.66 -12.01 -9.57
CA THR A 137 -0.57 -12.70 -8.29
C THR A 137 -0.92 -14.19 -8.41
N LYS A 138 -2.00 -14.53 -9.14
CA LYS A 138 -2.39 -15.94 -9.38
C LYS A 138 -1.32 -16.71 -10.14
N ILE A 139 -0.66 -16.09 -11.12
CA ILE A 139 0.48 -16.69 -11.83
C ILE A 139 1.63 -16.97 -10.86
N ARG A 140 1.95 -16.03 -9.94
CA ARG A 140 2.99 -16.24 -8.92
C ARG A 140 2.67 -17.41 -7.99
N ILE A 141 1.41 -17.52 -7.55
CA ILE A 141 0.94 -18.65 -6.73
C ILE A 141 1.13 -19.98 -7.46
N SER A 142 0.67 -20.05 -8.72
CA SER A 142 0.80 -21.29 -9.54
C SER A 142 2.25 -21.72 -9.73
N ASN A 143 3.15 -20.76 -10.00
CA ASN A 143 4.57 -21.03 -10.17
C ASN A 143 5.24 -21.53 -8.87
N GLN A 144 4.82 -21.04 -7.70
CA GLN A 144 5.31 -21.56 -6.42
C GLN A 144 4.91 -23.03 -6.20
N THR A 145 3.68 -23.40 -6.52
CA THR A 145 3.16 -24.75 -6.35
C THR A 145 3.96 -25.73 -7.24
N LEU A 146 4.20 -25.39 -8.49
CA LEU A 146 4.98 -26.23 -9.40
C LEU A 146 6.43 -26.46 -8.94
N VAL A 147 7.07 -25.45 -8.35
CA VAL A 147 8.43 -25.58 -7.83
C VAL A 147 8.48 -26.54 -6.62
N HIS A 148 7.46 -26.53 -5.77
CA HIS A 148 7.38 -27.46 -4.63
C HIS A 148 7.18 -28.91 -5.08
N GLU A 149 6.32 -29.16 -6.07
CA GLU A 149 6.07 -30.50 -6.60
C GLU A 149 7.31 -31.13 -7.27
N CYS A 150 8.15 -30.31 -7.95
CA CYS A 150 9.37 -30.79 -8.58
C CYS A 150 10.52 -31.12 -7.61
N VAL A 151 10.45 -30.63 -6.36
CA VAL A 151 11.51 -30.85 -5.36
C VAL A 151 11.23 -32.11 -4.51
N ASP A 152 9.97 -32.54 -4.44
CA ASP A 152 9.51 -33.66 -3.63
C ASP A 152 9.48 -35.01 -4.37
N GLU A 153 9.96 -35.12 -5.62
CA GLU A 153 10.14 -36.44 -6.25
C GLU A 153 11.31 -37.17 -5.57
N PRO A 154 11.03 -38.32 -4.91
CA PRO A 154 12.09 -39.11 -4.32
C PRO A 154 13.01 -39.62 -5.45
N LYS A 155 14.30 -39.29 -5.37
CA LYS A 155 15.31 -39.93 -6.22
C LYS A 155 15.21 -41.42 -6.01
N GLY A 156 14.52 -42.10 -6.92
CA GLY A 156 14.40 -43.54 -6.96
C GLY A 156 15.81 -44.17 -6.94
N ASN A 157 16.01 -45.12 -6.06
CA ASN A 157 17.15 -46.00 -6.00
C ASN A 157 17.29 -46.82 -7.29
#